data_de02ead1a58e2ae300f2337be90a7a5b
#
_entry.id   de02ead1a58e2ae300f2337be90a7a5b
#
_cell.length_a   1.000
_cell.length_b   1.000
_cell.length_c   1.000
_cell.angle_alpha   90.00
_cell.angle_beta   90.00
_cell.angle_gamma   90.00
#
_symmetry.space_group_name_H-M   'P 1'
#
loop_
_entity.id
_entity.type
_entity.pdbx_description
1 polymer ?
#
loop_
_entity_poly.entity_id
_entity_poly.type
_entity_poly.pdbx_seq_one_letter_code
_entity_poly.pdbx_strand_id
1 'polypeptide(L)'
;DTAAKTMMGVSPAEFAIQSAGFGAGFVGANCGIGPAELLHSVREMLPATDLPVIAKGNCGIPAYVDGGIHYHGTPELMGDYACFARDAGIKIIGGCCGTTPEHVAAMAAALAGTPSRPFDEVAAEAALGTPWKDLPTPPAGGDDAAPRRSRGRRRSRG
;
A
#
# COMPACT_ATOMS: atom_id res chain seq x y z
N ASP A 1 2.47 5.59 6.05
CA ASP A 1 3.17 4.43 6.52
C ASP A 1 4.50 4.27 5.80
N THR A 2 5.57 4.20 6.55
CA THR A 2 6.91 4.08 6.02
C THR A 2 7.35 2.61 6.13
N ALA A 3 7.90 2.07 5.03
CA ALA A 3 8.47 0.73 4.97
C ALA A 3 7.46 -0.41 5.27
N ALA A 4 6.29 -0.39 4.60
CA ALA A 4 5.31 -1.48 4.60
C ALA A 4 4.80 -1.90 5.99
N LYS A 5 4.77 -1.01 6.97
CA LYS A 5 4.23 -1.30 8.30
C LYS A 5 3.11 -0.34 8.66
N THR A 6 2.19 -0.78 9.50
CA THR A 6 1.20 0.11 10.11
C THR A 6 1.88 1.11 11.06
N MET A 7 1.16 2.16 11.47
CA MET A 7 1.66 3.12 12.47
C MET A 7 2.04 2.46 13.80
N MET A 8 1.49 1.27 14.09
CA MET A 8 1.79 0.47 15.29
C MET A 8 2.92 -0.55 15.05
N GLY A 9 3.55 -0.52 13.88
CA GLY A 9 4.67 -1.39 13.56
C GLY A 9 4.29 -2.79 13.05
N VAL A 10 3.00 -3.08 12.88
CA VAL A 10 2.53 -4.39 12.38
C VAL A 10 2.89 -4.53 10.90
N SER A 11 3.56 -5.60 10.54
CA SER A 11 3.91 -5.94 9.16
C SER A 11 2.69 -6.47 8.37
N PRO A 12 2.71 -6.45 7.03
CA PRO A 12 1.65 -7.03 6.21
C PRO A 12 1.42 -8.51 6.50
N ALA A 13 2.48 -9.28 6.69
CA ALA A 13 2.39 -10.70 7.02
C ALA A 13 1.72 -10.95 8.37
N GLU A 14 2.13 -10.21 9.42
CA GLU A 14 1.49 -10.29 10.74
C GLU A 14 0.02 -9.89 10.70
N PHE A 15 -0.32 -8.85 9.93
CA PHE A 15 -1.69 -8.42 9.74
C PHE A 15 -2.54 -9.52 9.07
N ALA A 16 -1.99 -10.19 8.06
CA ALA A 16 -2.67 -11.27 7.37
C ALA A 16 -2.95 -12.47 8.29
N ILE A 17 -1.95 -12.88 9.08
CA ILE A 17 -2.10 -13.96 10.07
C ILE A 17 -3.18 -13.63 11.11
N GLN A 18 -3.14 -12.43 11.67
CA GLN A 18 -4.12 -12.01 12.68
C GLN A 18 -5.53 -11.93 12.09
N SER A 19 -5.68 -11.40 10.87
CA SER A 19 -6.97 -11.31 10.18
C SER A 19 -7.58 -12.69 9.94
N ALA A 20 -6.78 -13.67 9.53
CA ALA A 20 -7.21 -15.06 9.38
C ALA A 20 -7.65 -15.64 10.72
N GLY A 21 -6.90 -15.39 11.79
CA GLY A 21 -7.25 -15.83 13.16
C GLY A 21 -8.56 -15.24 13.67
N PHE A 22 -8.95 -14.08 13.21
CA PHE A 22 -10.25 -13.46 13.54
C PHE A 22 -11.41 -13.91 12.62
N GLY A 23 -11.15 -14.81 11.69
CA GLY A 23 -12.17 -15.34 10.78
C GLY A 23 -12.50 -14.42 9.60
N ALA A 24 -11.58 -13.55 9.18
CA ALA A 24 -11.77 -12.73 7.98
C ALA A 24 -11.91 -13.63 6.74
N GLY A 25 -12.77 -13.25 5.80
CA GLY A 25 -12.91 -13.95 4.51
C GLY A 25 -11.90 -13.47 3.45
N PHE A 26 -11.33 -12.29 3.65
CA PHE A 26 -10.36 -11.64 2.76
C PHE A 26 -9.39 -10.80 3.58
N VAL A 27 -8.20 -10.54 3.04
CA VAL A 27 -7.24 -9.61 3.62
C VAL A 27 -6.65 -8.76 2.51
N GLY A 28 -6.16 -7.57 2.83
CA GLY A 28 -5.53 -6.74 1.81
C GLY A 28 -5.22 -5.35 2.29
N ALA A 29 -4.83 -4.52 1.33
CA ALA A 29 -4.56 -3.12 1.57
C ALA A 29 -5.09 -2.24 0.43
N ASN A 30 -5.30 -0.98 0.75
CA ASN A 30 -5.69 0.03 -0.22
C ASN A 30 -5.02 1.37 0.07
N CYS A 31 -5.09 2.27 -0.89
CA CYS A 31 -4.50 3.60 -0.77
C CYS A 31 -2.96 3.55 -0.70
N GLY A 32 -2.37 4.23 0.26
CA GLY A 32 -0.92 4.35 0.42
C GLY A 32 -0.33 5.43 -0.47
N ILE A 33 0.92 5.25 -0.87
CA ILE A 33 1.67 6.23 -1.66
C ILE A 33 1.36 6.04 -3.14
N GLY A 34 1.55 4.82 -3.64
CA GLY A 34 1.34 4.50 -5.04
C GLY A 34 1.15 3.00 -5.29
N PRO A 35 1.01 2.60 -6.57
CA PRO A 35 0.78 1.21 -6.93
C PRO A 35 1.99 0.30 -6.64
N ALA A 36 3.23 0.81 -6.74
CA ALA A 36 4.44 0.05 -6.46
C ALA A 36 4.53 -0.34 -4.98
N GLU A 37 4.36 0.60 -4.06
CA GLU A 37 4.42 0.40 -2.62
C GLU A 37 3.29 -0.51 -2.14
N LEU A 38 2.09 -0.32 -2.71
CA LEU A 38 0.97 -1.18 -2.37
C LEU A 38 1.22 -2.62 -2.82
N LEU A 39 1.67 -2.82 -4.07
CA LEU A 39 1.96 -4.15 -4.60
C LEU A 39 3.01 -4.86 -3.76
N HIS A 40 4.09 -4.17 -3.38
CA HIS A 40 5.10 -4.71 -2.48
C HIS A 40 4.48 -5.16 -1.15
N SER A 41 3.69 -4.29 -0.52
CA SER A 41 3.07 -4.58 0.80
C SER A 41 2.11 -5.76 0.76
N VAL A 42 1.24 -5.86 -0.26
CA VAL A 42 0.29 -6.96 -0.34
C VAL A 42 0.94 -8.29 -0.74
N ARG A 43 2.07 -8.26 -1.44
CA ARG A 43 2.85 -9.46 -1.74
C ARG A 43 3.40 -10.13 -0.48
N GLU A 44 3.77 -9.35 0.54
CA GLU A 44 4.20 -9.91 1.83
C GLU A 44 3.07 -10.65 2.57
N MET A 45 1.80 -10.37 2.25
CA MET A 45 0.66 -11.09 2.83
C MET A 45 0.49 -12.49 2.23
N LEU A 46 0.81 -12.67 0.94
CA LEU A 46 0.54 -13.91 0.20
C LEU A 46 1.11 -15.18 0.84
N PRO A 47 2.39 -15.22 1.28
CA PRO A 47 2.94 -16.41 1.92
C PRO A 47 2.45 -16.62 3.36
N ALA A 48 1.78 -15.63 3.95
CA ALA A 48 1.38 -15.64 5.36
C ALA A 48 -0.07 -16.08 5.59
N THR A 49 -0.87 -16.25 4.52
CA THR A 49 -2.28 -16.62 4.64
C THR A 49 -2.81 -17.30 3.38
N ASP A 50 -3.80 -18.18 3.56
CA ASP A 50 -4.58 -18.76 2.46
C ASP A 50 -5.78 -17.88 2.05
N LEU A 51 -6.01 -16.76 2.75
CA LEU A 51 -7.09 -15.84 2.42
C LEU A 51 -6.85 -15.16 1.07
N PRO A 52 -7.90 -14.95 0.27
CA PRO A 52 -7.78 -14.13 -0.93
C PRO A 52 -7.31 -12.71 -0.60
N VAL A 53 -6.25 -12.27 -1.27
CA VAL A 53 -5.65 -10.94 -1.05
C VAL A 53 -6.28 -9.92 -1.99
N ILE A 54 -6.58 -8.75 -1.43
CA ILE A 54 -7.15 -7.59 -2.12
C ILE A 54 -6.09 -6.48 -2.22
N ALA A 55 -5.94 -5.89 -3.41
CA ALA A 55 -5.09 -4.74 -3.63
C ALA A 55 -5.85 -3.63 -4.38
N LYS A 56 -5.94 -2.44 -3.78
CA LYS A 56 -6.55 -1.25 -4.42
C LYS A 56 -5.61 -0.06 -4.30
N GLY A 57 -4.76 0.13 -5.31
CA GLY A 57 -3.74 1.17 -5.33
C GLY A 57 -4.28 2.56 -5.66
N ASN A 58 -3.59 3.60 -5.19
CA ASN A 58 -3.78 4.94 -5.70
C ASN A 58 -3.30 5.02 -7.16
N CYS A 59 -3.90 5.93 -7.92
CA CYS A 59 -3.48 6.20 -9.29
C CYS A 59 -2.20 7.07 -9.28
N GLY A 60 -1.07 6.45 -9.01
CA GLY A 60 0.22 7.14 -8.87
C GLY A 60 0.41 7.82 -7.50
N ILE A 61 1.51 8.55 -7.39
CA ILE A 61 1.88 9.29 -6.18
C ILE A 61 1.08 10.59 -6.10
N PRO A 62 0.44 10.91 -4.97
CA PRO A 62 -0.25 12.18 -4.79
C PRO A 62 0.75 13.35 -4.76
N ALA A 63 0.49 14.40 -5.54
CA ALA A 63 1.22 15.65 -5.51
C ALA A 63 0.26 16.80 -5.15
N TYR A 64 0.73 17.75 -4.35
CA TYR A 64 -0.03 18.96 -4.03
C TYR A 64 0.36 20.07 -5.01
N VAL A 65 -0.58 20.42 -5.88
CA VAL A 65 -0.38 21.44 -6.94
C VAL A 65 -1.57 22.39 -6.91
N ASP A 66 -1.30 23.71 -6.95
CA ASP A 66 -2.32 24.77 -7.06
C ASP A 66 -3.47 24.66 -6.04
N GLY A 67 -3.17 24.25 -4.82
CA GLY A 67 -4.16 24.14 -3.74
C GLY A 67 -4.98 22.85 -3.73
N GLY A 68 -4.66 21.88 -4.58
CA GLY A 68 -5.33 20.59 -4.67
C GLY A 68 -4.39 19.38 -4.70
N ILE A 69 -4.91 18.21 -4.41
CA ILE A 69 -4.17 16.95 -4.57
C ILE A 69 -4.41 16.42 -5.98
N HIS A 70 -3.33 16.21 -6.72
CA HIS A 70 -3.32 15.62 -8.04
C HIS A 70 -2.62 14.28 -8.03
N TYR A 71 -3.12 13.34 -8.83
CA TYR A 71 -2.54 12.03 -9.04
C TYR A 71 -2.05 11.95 -10.49
N HIS A 72 -0.80 11.54 -10.69
CA HIS A 72 -0.15 11.56 -12.00
C HIS A 72 -0.12 10.18 -12.69
N GLY A 73 -0.75 9.17 -12.09
CA GLY A 73 -0.84 7.86 -12.71
C GLY A 73 -1.75 7.91 -13.94
N THR A 74 -1.35 7.18 -14.98
CA THR A 74 -2.13 7.05 -16.21
C THR A 74 -2.97 5.78 -16.21
N PRO A 75 -4.00 5.67 -17.09
CA PRO A 75 -4.72 4.41 -17.28
C PRO A 75 -3.80 3.25 -17.63
N GLU A 76 -2.75 3.47 -18.40
CA GLU A 76 -1.76 2.46 -18.78
C GLU A 76 -0.97 1.96 -17.56
N LEU A 77 -0.50 2.87 -16.70
CA LEU A 77 0.19 2.52 -15.44
C LEU A 77 -0.69 1.63 -14.56
N MET A 78 -1.98 1.94 -14.46
CA MET A 78 -2.91 1.14 -13.67
C MET A 78 -3.22 -0.21 -14.34
N GLY A 79 -3.18 -0.28 -15.67
CA GLY A 79 -3.24 -1.53 -16.43
C GLY A 79 -2.05 -2.44 -16.14
N ASP A 80 -0.85 -1.90 -16.15
CA ASP A 80 0.40 -2.62 -15.82
C ASP A 80 0.36 -3.10 -14.35
N TYR A 81 -0.02 -2.22 -13.42
CA TYR A 81 -0.22 -2.58 -12.02
C TYR A 81 -1.18 -3.76 -11.87
N ALA A 82 -2.31 -3.75 -12.57
CA ALA A 82 -3.29 -4.83 -12.48
C ALA A 82 -2.71 -6.17 -12.96
N CYS A 83 -1.95 -6.16 -14.06
CA CYS A 83 -1.28 -7.36 -14.57
C CYS A 83 -0.25 -7.91 -13.57
N PHE A 84 0.62 -7.06 -13.02
CA PHE A 84 1.61 -7.49 -12.02
C PHE A 84 0.95 -7.98 -10.72
N ALA A 85 -0.12 -7.34 -10.28
CA ALA A 85 -0.88 -7.78 -9.12
C ALA A 85 -1.50 -9.17 -9.32
N ARG A 86 -2.11 -9.43 -10.49
CA ARG A 86 -2.62 -10.75 -10.86
C ARG A 86 -1.49 -11.79 -10.89
N ASP A 87 -0.37 -11.45 -11.53
CA ASP A 87 0.77 -12.35 -11.71
C ASP A 87 1.44 -12.70 -10.38
N ALA A 88 1.39 -11.78 -9.40
CA ALA A 88 1.78 -12.04 -8.02
C ALA A 88 0.81 -12.97 -7.26
N GLY A 89 -0.41 -13.17 -7.75
CA GLY A 89 -1.41 -14.05 -7.11
C GLY A 89 -2.53 -13.33 -6.38
N ILE A 90 -2.61 -12.02 -6.48
CA ILE A 90 -3.69 -11.21 -5.87
C ILE A 90 -5.02 -11.51 -6.59
N LYS A 91 -6.09 -11.64 -5.80
CA LYS A 91 -7.39 -12.11 -6.30
C LYS A 91 -8.38 -11.00 -6.61
N ILE A 92 -8.32 -9.90 -5.88
CA ILE A 92 -9.20 -8.75 -6.10
C ILE A 92 -8.32 -7.52 -6.30
N ILE A 93 -8.45 -6.91 -7.47
CA ILE A 93 -7.60 -5.80 -7.91
C ILE A 93 -8.49 -4.60 -8.24
N GLY A 94 -8.07 -3.43 -7.82
CA GLY A 94 -8.80 -2.20 -8.09
C GLY A 94 -7.97 -0.96 -7.85
N GLY A 95 -8.62 0.17 -7.99
CA GLY A 95 -8.05 1.47 -7.69
C GLY A 95 -8.58 2.08 -6.39
N CYS A 96 -7.92 3.15 -5.93
CA CYS A 96 -8.31 3.96 -4.79
C CYS A 96 -8.28 5.46 -5.19
N CYS A 97 -7.57 6.28 -4.44
CA CYS A 97 -7.53 7.73 -4.70
C CYS A 97 -6.92 8.06 -6.08
N GLY A 98 -7.52 9.03 -6.77
CA GLY A 98 -7.13 9.43 -8.12
C GLY A 98 -7.60 8.51 -9.24
N THR A 99 -8.17 7.35 -8.92
CA THR A 99 -8.67 6.40 -9.92
C THR A 99 -10.00 6.86 -10.50
N THR A 100 -10.09 6.91 -11.82
CA THR A 100 -11.29 7.25 -12.60
C THR A 100 -11.85 6.00 -13.31
N PRO A 101 -13.04 6.09 -13.94
CA PRO A 101 -13.58 4.98 -14.74
C PRO A 101 -12.63 4.53 -15.87
N GLU A 102 -11.88 5.45 -16.48
CA GLU A 102 -10.91 5.15 -17.54
C GLU A 102 -9.78 4.27 -17.04
N HIS A 103 -9.28 4.52 -15.82
CA HIS A 103 -8.28 3.67 -15.18
C HIS A 103 -8.82 2.25 -14.92
N VAL A 104 -10.06 2.14 -14.42
CA VAL A 104 -10.69 0.84 -14.18
C VAL A 104 -10.89 0.09 -15.50
N ALA A 105 -11.32 0.78 -16.56
CA ALA A 105 -11.46 0.19 -17.89
C ALA A 105 -10.11 -0.32 -18.43
N ALA A 106 -9.04 0.45 -18.27
CA ALA A 106 -7.70 0.05 -18.68
C ALA A 106 -7.20 -1.19 -17.90
N MET A 107 -7.39 -1.23 -16.57
CA MET A 107 -7.09 -2.41 -15.76
C MET A 107 -7.83 -3.65 -16.27
N ALA A 108 -9.14 -3.53 -16.51
CA ALA A 108 -9.96 -4.63 -17.00
C ALA A 108 -9.50 -5.11 -18.39
N ALA A 109 -9.22 -4.17 -19.30
CA ALA A 109 -8.75 -4.48 -20.65
C ALA A 109 -7.36 -5.16 -20.61
N ALA A 110 -6.43 -4.64 -19.80
CA ALA A 110 -5.10 -5.23 -19.64
C ALA A 110 -5.17 -6.66 -19.10
N LEU A 111 -5.99 -6.90 -18.06
CA LEU A 111 -6.19 -8.23 -17.50
C LEU A 111 -6.81 -9.23 -18.50
N ALA A 112 -7.73 -8.76 -19.33
CA ALA A 112 -8.36 -9.60 -20.37
C ALA A 112 -7.42 -9.87 -21.55
N GLY A 113 -6.63 -8.88 -21.94
CA GLY A 113 -5.76 -8.94 -23.14
C GLY A 113 -4.38 -9.54 -22.89
N THR A 114 -3.92 -9.61 -21.64
CA THR A 114 -2.58 -10.07 -21.30
C THR A 114 -2.63 -11.41 -20.58
N PRO A 115 -2.02 -12.48 -21.10
CA PRO A 115 -1.93 -13.76 -20.42
C PRO A 115 -1.19 -13.64 -19.07
N SER A 116 -1.63 -14.42 -18.08
CA SER A 116 -0.93 -14.50 -16.80
C SER A 116 0.44 -15.15 -16.96
N ARG A 117 1.43 -14.65 -16.24
CA ARG A 117 2.81 -15.16 -16.19
C ARG A 117 3.30 -15.20 -14.75
N PRO A 118 4.43 -15.88 -14.49
CA PRO A 118 5.11 -15.75 -13.22
C PRO A 118 5.45 -14.27 -12.94
N PHE A 119 5.31 -13.86 -11.69
CA PHE A 119 5.64 -12.48 -11.29
C PHE A 119 7.12 -12.18 -11.51
N ASP A 120 7.38 -11.07 -12.17
CA ASP A 120 8.72 -10.54 -12.44
C ASP A 120 8.88 -9.21 -11.70
N GLU A 121 9.69 -9.22 -10.64
CA GLU A 121 9.92 -8.06 -9.78
C GLU A 121 10.68 -6.94 -10.52
N VAL A 122 11.65 -7.30 -11.35
CA VAL A 122 12.44 -6.32 -12.12
C VAL A 122 11.57 -5.60 -13.14
N ALA A 123 10.71 -6.35 -13.84
CA ALA A 123 9.76 -5.76 -14.77
C ALA A 123 8.71 -4.89 -14.05
N ALA A 124 8.25 -5.30 -12.88
CA ALA A 124 7.29 -4.53 -12.08
C ALA A 124 7.91 -3.20 -11.61
N GLU A 125 9.15 -3.21 -11.10
CA GLU A 125 9.86 -1.99 -10.71
C GLU A 125 10.15 -1.07 -11.89
N ALA A 126 10.46 -1.61 -13.04
CA ALA A 126 10.68 -0.82 -14.25
C ALA A 126 9.41 -0.11 -14.73
N ALA A 127 8.24 -0.74 -14.59
CA ALA A 127 6.96 -0.19 -15.02
C ALA A 127 6.30 0.72 -13.98
N LEU A 128 6.32 0.34 -12.71
CA LEU A 128 5.59 1.01 -11.62
C LEU A 128 6.46 1.95 -10.78
N GLY A 129 7.78 1.83 -10.88
CA GLY A 129 8.76 2.48 -10.01
C GLY A 129 9.24 1.58 -8.86
N THR A 130 10.40 1.94 -8.32
CA THR A 130 10.96 1.25 -7.14
C THR A 130 10.23 1.72 -5.88
N PRO A 131 9.66 0.82 -5.09
CA PRO A 131 8.93 1.20 -3.88
C PRO A 131 9.79 2.05 -2.93
N TRP A 132 9.20 3.12 -2.40
CA TRP A 132 9.79 4.08 -1.43
C TRP A 132 11.07 4.81 -1.86
N LYS A 133 11.50 4.71 -3.12
CA LYS A 133 12.75 5.33 -3.59
C LYS A 133 12.76 6.86 -3.43
N ASP A 134 11.62 7.49 -3.67
CA ASP A 134 11.49 8.95 -3.70
C ASP A 134 10.87 9.53 -2.41
N LEU A 135 10.74 8.72 -1.36
CA LEU A 135 10.31 9.23 -0.07
C LEU A 135 11.43 9.98 0.64
N PRO A 136 11.15 11.16 1.21
CA PRO A 136 12.11 11.79 2.08
C PRO A 136 12.44 10.85 3.24
N THR A 137 13.72 10.53 3.39
CA THR A 137 14.20 9.77 4.55
C THR A 137 13.73 10.49 5.81
N PRO A 138 12.99 9.84 6.72
CA PRO A 138 12.66 10.47 8.00
C PRO A 138 13.96 10.95 8.64
N PRO A 139 14.00 12.14 9.23
CA PRO A 139 15.17 12.57 9.96
C PRO A 139 15.54 11.45 10.94
N ALA A 140 16.80 11.03 10.90
CA ALA A 140 17.32 10.02 11.81
C ALA A 140 16.87 10.40 13.22
N GLY A 141 16.10 9.53 13.88
CA GLY A 141 15.35 9.83 15.07
C GLY A 141 16.18 10.60 16.08
N GLY A 142 15.86 11.86 16.25
CA GLY A 142 16.25 12.57 17.45
C GLY A 142 15.53 11.89 18.60
N ASP A 143 16.28 11.35 19.55
CA ASP A 143 15.83 10.97 20.89
C ASP A 143 15.40 12.22 21.67
N ASP A 144 14.45 12.97 21.12
CA ASP A 144 13.73 14.01 21.84
C ASP A 144 12.44 13.42 22.40
N ALA A 145 12.62 12.41 23.25
CA ALA A 145 11.64 12.10 24.26
C ALA A 145 11.59 13.33 25.20
N ALA A 146 10.72 14.29 24.89
CA ALA A 146 10.42 15.39 25.78
C ALA A 146 10.13 14.78 27.18
N PRO A 147 10.78 15.26 28.25
CA PRO A 147 10.60 14.69 29.57
C PRO A 147 9.12 14.76 29.93
N ARG A 148 8.51 13.58 30.18
CA ARG A 148 7.16 13.46 30.69
C ARG A 148 7.07 14.31 31.96
N ARG A 149 6.43 15.47 31.88
CA ARG A 149 6.09 16.28 33.06
C ARG A 149 5.29 15.38 33.99
N SER A 150 5.93 14.97 35.09
CA SER A 150 5.26 14.29 36.19
C SER A 150 4.15 15.21 36.72
N ARG A 151 2.90 14.81 36.56
CA ARG A 151 1.77 15.46 37.23
C ARG A 151 1.99 15.33 38.72
N GLY A 152 2.47 16.41 39.34
CA GLY A 152 2.62 16.52 40.77
C GLY A 152 1.31 16.17 41.45
N ARG A 153 1.39 15.20 42.33
CA ARG A 153 0.32 14.76 43.22
C ARG A 153 -0.04 15.91 44.12
N ARG A 154 -1.15 16.58 43.87
CA ARG A 154 -1.72 17.61 44.76
C ARG A 154 -2.10 16.96 46.08
N ARG A 155 -1.28 17.17 47.08
CA ARG A 155 -1.64 16.83 48.47
C ARG A 155 -2.79 17.75 48.89
N SER A 156 -3.96 17.18 49.17
CA SER A 156 -5.03 17.83 49.91
C SER A 156 -4.60 17.99 51.38
N ARG A 157 -4.50 19.22 51.85
CA ARG A 157 -4.49 19.52 53.27
C ARG A 157 -5.95 19.73 53.68
N GLY A 158 -6.34 18.94 54.67
CA GLY A 158 -7.47 19.03 55.40
C GLY A 158 -7.86 19.56 56.48
#